data_c3d19e4e098e4816e79e8f7e7d523afa
#
_entry.id   c3d19e4e098e4816e79e8f7e7d523afa
#
_cell.length_a   1.000
_cell.length_b   1.000
_cell.length_c   1.000
_cell.angle_alpha   90.00
_cell.angle_beta   90.00
_cell.angle_gamma   90.00
#
_symmetry.space_group_name_H-M   'P 1'
#
loop_
_entity.id
_entity.type
_entity.pdbx_description
1 polymer ?
#
loop_
_entity_poly.entity_id
_entity_poly.type
_entity_poly.pdbx_seq_one_letter_code
_entity_poly.pdbx_strand_id
1 'polypeptide(L)'
;MSIRNYSRRDVLKFSAAGVAVGTLGACATSAGAKGKVVVVGGGWGGSTTAKYLRLWSDGGIDVTLIEPNTSFVSCPISNLVIGGSRRIEQLTTNYDGLRRHGVNVVHDTVTAIDPDKRLVRLASGQTLPFDRAVVSPGIEFMFEQVKGMSPA
;
A
#
# COMPACT_ATOMS: atom_id res chain seq x y z
N MET A 1 38.33 39.47 -8.12
CA MET A 1 37.90 38.08 -8.07
C MET A 1 37.41 37.70 -9.48
N SER A 2 38.23 36.97 -10.26
CA SER A 2 38.02 36.74 -11.69
C SER A 2 37.11 35.51 -11.85
N ILE A 3 35.93 35.68 -12.45
CA ILE A 3 34.98 34.60 -12.76
C ILE A 3 35.50 33.89 -14.03
N ARG A 4 36.03 32.69 -13.88
CA ARG A 4 36.41 31.82 -15.02
C ARG A 4 35.17 31.35 -15.74
N ASN A 5 34.98 31.79 -16.98
CA ASN A 5 33.96 31.26 -17.88
C ASN A 5 34.37 29.86 -18.35
N TYR A 6 33.67 28.85 -17.88
CA TYR A 6 33.85 27.47 -18.36
C TYR A 6 33.04 27.27 -19.65
N SER A 7 33.69 26.72 -20.68
CA SER A 7 33.02 26.39 -21.94
C SER A 7 32.29 25.05 -21.81
N ARG A 8 31.27 24.80 -22.68
CA ARG A 8 30.58 23.52 -22.73
C ARG A 8 31.51 22.32 -22.94
N ARG A 9 32.66 22.53 -23.59
CA ARG A 9 33.70 21.49 -23.79
C ARG A 9 34.45 21.19 -22.50
N ASP A 10 34.60 22.15 -21.60
CA ASP A 10 35.29 21.91 -20.33
C ASP A 10 34.41 21.12 -19.37
N VAL A 11 33.11 21.35 -19.41
CA VAL A 11 32.12 20.54 -18.65
C VAL A 11 32.13 19.09 -19.10
N LEU A 12 32.19 18.82 -20.42
CA LEU A 12 32.24 17.46 -20.95
C LEU A 12 33.55 16.72 -20.61
N LYS A 13 34.70 17.44 -20.53
CA LYS A 13 35.98 16.85 -20.09
C LYS A 13 35.97 16.46 -18.62
N PHE A 14 35.32 17.25 -17.77
CA PHE A 14 35.15 16.93 -16.35
C PHE A 14 34.20 15.75 -16.14
N SER A 15 33.15 15.57 -16.98
CA SER A 15 32.25 14.44 -16.94
C SER A 15 32.93 13.14 -17.33
N ALA A 16 33.88 13.14 -18.26
CA ALA A 16 34.61 11.94 -18.69
C ALA A 16 35.60 11.42 -17.65
N ALA A 17 36.14 12.30 -16.79
CA ALA A 17 37.05 11.91 -15.72
C ALA A 17 36.31 11.35 -14.47
N GLY A 18 35.01 11.65 -14.32
CA GLY A 18 34.20 11.22 -13.20
C GLY A 18 33.67 9.78 -13.33
N VAL A 19 33.66 9.19 -14.54
CA VAL A 19 33.07 7.85 -14.78
C VAL A 19 34.04 6.72 -14.37
N ALA A 20 35.30 6.95 -14.20
CA ALA A 20 36.31 5.93 -13.87
C ALA A 20 36.38 5.58 -12.36
N VAL A 21 35.77 6.39 -11.46
CA VAL A 21 35.83 6.15 -10.01
C VAL A 21 34.48 5.62 -9.44
N GLY A 22 33.43 5.58 -10.26
CA GLY A 22 32.07 5.23 -9.85
C GLY A 22 31.71 3.74 -9.83
N THR A 23 32.62 2.82 -10.20
CA THR A 23 32.30 1.38 -10.27
C THR A 23 32.73 0.57 -9.03
N LEU A 24 33.20 1.25 -7.98
CA LEU A 24 33.49 0.59 -6.70
C LEU A 24 32.38 0.95 -5.69
N GLY A 25 31.40 0.07 -5.58
CA GLY A 25 30.59 -0.02 -4.36
C GLY A 25 29.24 0.66 -4.37
N ALA A 26 28.43 0.52 -5.40
CA ALA A 26 26.99 0.50 -5.21
C ALA A 26 26.53 -0.89 -4.76
N CYS A 27 27.11 -1.43 -3.70
CA CYS A 27 26.31 -2.25 -2.79
C CYS A 27 25.32 -1.28 -2.17
N ALA A 28 24.19 -1.03 -2.86
CA ALA A 28 22.99 -0.61 -2.18
C ALA A 28 22.70 -1.74 -1.19
N THR A 29 23.23 -1.62 0.02
CA THR A 29 22.62 -2.28 1.17
C THR A 29 21.18 -1.77 1.14
N SER A 30 20.26 -2.60 0.66
CA SER A 30 18.86 -2.40 0.96
C SER A 30 18.82 -2.29 2.48
N ALA A 31 18.69 -1.08 2.99
CA ALA A 31 18.53 -0.85 4.40
C ALA A 31 17.36 -1.75 4.79
N GLY A 32 17.65 -2.79 5.59
CA GLY A 32 16.64 -3.78 5.94
C GLY A 32 15.40 -3.05 6.42
N ALA A 33 14.23 -3.51 6.03
CA ALA A 33 12.99 -2.84 6.36
C ALA A 33 12.96 -2.51 7.86
N LYS A 34 12.64 -1.26 8.21
CA LYS A 34 12.57 -0.78 9.60
C LYS A 34 11.49 -1.48 10.42
N GLY A 35 10.68 -2.31 9.79
CA GLY A 35 9.62 -3.10 10.40
C GLY A 35 8.63 -3.61 9.37
N LYS A 36 7.84 -4.62 9.79
CA LYS A 36 6.79 -5.25 9.00
C LYS A 36 5.43 -4.88 9.58
N VAL A 37 4.57 -4.28 8.78
CA VAL A 37 3.21 -3.93 9.19
C VAL A 37 2.21 -4.71 8.33
N VAL A 38 1.33 -5.46 8.98
CA VAL A 38 0.18 -6.08 8.33
C VAL A 38 -1.04 -5.20 8.56
N VAL A 39 -1.74 -4.87 7.49
CA VAL A 39 -3.00 -4.12 7.52
C VAL A 39 -4.11 -5.07 7.07
N VAL A 40 -5.10 -5.29 7.93
CA VAL A 40 -6.26 -6.15 7.67
C VAL A 40 -7.43 -5.28 7.28
N GLY A 41 -7.94 -5.50 6.06
CA GLY A 41 -9.04 -4.75 5.46
C GLY A 41 -8.58 -3.61 4.54
N GLY A 42 -9.06 -3.63 3.30
CA GLY A 42 -8.71 -2.71 2.21
C GLY A 42 -9.70 -1.56 2.00
N GLY A 43 -10.58 -1.29 2.96
CA GLY A 43 -11.48 -0.15 2.94
C GLY A 43 -10.77 1.18 3.14
N TRP A 44 -11.52 2.24 3.43
CA TRP A 44 -10.99 3.59 3.61
C TRP A 44 -9.87 3.68 4.65
N GLY A 45 -10.06 3.08 5.82
CA GLY A 45 -9.09 3.12 6.91
C GLY A 45 -7.80 2.37 6.58
N GLY A 46 -7.94 1.10 6.16
CA GLY A 46 -6.78 0.25 5.88
C GLY A 46 -5.98 0.71 4.67
N SER A 47 -6.63 1.04 3.55
CA SER A 47 -5.96 1.56 2.35
C SER A 47 -5.21 2.86 2.62
N THR A 48 -5.83 3.79 3.37
CA THR A 48 -5.20 5.04 3.76
C THR A 48 -3.99 4.79 4.65
N THR A 49 -4.14 3.95 5.67
CA THR A 49 -3.05 3.59 6.58
C THR A 49 -1.88 2.94 5.83
N ALA A 50 -2.15 1.95 4.98
CA ALA A 50 -1.13 1.26 4.20
C ALA A 50 -0.35 2.22 3.30
N LYS A 51 -1.05 3.14 2.61
CA LYS A 51 -0.43 4.16 1.76
C LYS A 51 0.50 5.07 2.56
N TYR A 52 0.01 5.64 3.67
CA TYR A 52 0.77 6.64 4.42
C TYR A 52 1.91 6.02 5.22
N LEU A 53 1.81 4.79 5.67
CA LEU A 53 2.95 4.06 6.25
C LEU A 53 4.11 3.95 5.25
N ARG A 54 3.82 3.65 3.99
CA ARG A 54 4.86 3.63 2.94
C ARG A 54 5.41 5.01 2.66
N LEU A 55 4.55 6.02 2.50
CA LEU A 55 4.96 7.38 2.17
C LEU A 55 5.80 8.02 3.29
N TRP A 56 5.32 7.99 4.53
CA TRP A 56 6.00 8.67 5.64
C TRP A 56 7.25 7.95 6.14
N SER A 57 7.38 6.65 5.86
CA SER A 57 8.60 5.91 6.13
C SER A 57 9.64 6.00 5.00
N ASP A 58 9.34 6.74 3.92
CA ASP A 58 10.15 6.75 2.70
C ASP A 58 10.44 5.34 2.18
N GLY A 59 9.41 4.51 2.19
CA GLY A 59 9.51 3.10 1.79
C GLY A 59 10.23 2.20 2.80
N GLY A 60 10.64 2.70 3.96
CA GLY A 60 11.41 1.96 4.96
C GLY A 60 10.60 0.95 5.77
N ILE A 61 9.27 0.96 5.71
CA ILE A 61 8.40 -0.02 6.36
C ILE A 61 7.82 -0.95 5.30
N ASP A 62 7.95 -2.27 5.50
CA ASP A 62 7.26 -3.26 4.67
C ASP A 62 5.79 -3.31 5.09
N VAL A 63 4.90 -3.00 4.16
CA VAL A 63 3.45 -2.99 4.41
C VAL A 63 2.77 -4.05 3.55
N THR A 64 2.07 -4.98 4.20
CA THR A 64 1.19 -5.95 3.55
C THR A 64 -0.25 -5.64 3.90
N LEU A 65 -1.07 -5.36 2.88
CA LEU A 65 -2.51 -5.19 2.99
C LEU A 65 -3.18 -6.52 2.64
N ILE A 66 -4.06 -7.01 3.52
CA ILE A 66 -4.86 -8.22 3.29
C ILE A 66 -6.30 -7.79 3.08
N GLU A 67 -6.87 -8.12 1.93
CA GLU A 67 -8.23 -7.78 1.54
C GLU A 67 -8.78 -8.86 0.58
N PRO A 68 -9.87 -9.53 0.91
CA PRO A 68 -10.43 -10.58 0.05
C PRO A 68 -10.92 -10.06 -1.30
N ASN A 69 -11.45 -8.85 -1.35
CA ASN A 69 -11.98 -8.29 -2.59
C ASN A 69 -10.87 -7.72 -3.47
N THR A 70 -11.01 -7.85 -4.78
CA THR A 70 -10.07 -7.29 -5.76
C THR A 70 -10.30 -5.80 -6.04
N SER A 71 -11.44 -5.28 -5.62
CA SER A 71 -11.84 -3.89 -5.76
C SER A 71 -12.59 -3.39 -4.54
N PHE A 72 -12.55 -2.10 -4.33
CA PHE A 72 -13.24 -1.38 -3.29
C PHE A 72 -14.29 -0.45 -3.90
N VAL A 73 -15.51 -0.50 -3.38
CA VAL A 73 -16.60 0.41 -3.76
C VAL A 73 -16.71 1.50 -2.70
N SER A 74 -16.57 2.75 -3.13
CA SER A 74 -16.62 3.91 -2.23
C SER A 74 -18.06 4.20 -1.78
N CYS A 75 -18.33 4.09 -0.49
CA CYS A 75 -19.63 4.39 0.11
C CYS A 75 -20.00 5.89 0.12
N PRO A 76 -19.08 6.86 0.42
CA PRO A 76 -19.45 8.26 0.69
C PRO A 76 -20.26 9.00 -0.38
N ILE A 77 -20.19 8.58 -1.64
CA ILE A 77 -20.93 9.18 -2.74
C ILE A 77 -21.89 8.21 -3.44
N SER A 78 -22.24 7.11 -2.78
CA SER A 78 -23.15 6.08 -3.32
C SER A 78 -24.58 6.62 -3.56
N ASN A 79 -25.01 7.62 -2.81
CA ASN A 79 -26.26 8.34 -3.03
C ASN A 79 -26.40 8.93 -4.45
N LEU A 80 -25.27 9.29 -5.09
CA LEU A 80 -25.27 9.79 -6.47
C LEU A 80 -25.53 8.67 -7.49
N VAL A 81 -25.23 7.42 -7.15
CA VAL A 81 -25.59 6.25 -7.96
C VAL A 81 -27.09 6.00 -7.85
N ILE A 82 -27.63 6.02 -6.62
CA ILE A 82 -29.06 5.86 -6.37
C ILE A 82 -29.86 6.98 -7.08
N GLY A 83 -29.36 8.21 -7.04
CA GLY A 83 -29.94 9.36 -7.72
C GLY A 83 -29.72 9.39 -9.25
N GLY A 84 -29.04 8.38 -9.84
CA GLY A 84 -28.81 8.27 -11.29
C GLY A 84 -27.80 9.24 -11.89
N SER A 85 -27.12 10.07 -11.08
CA SER A 85 -26.12 11.02 -11.57
C SER A 85 -24.71 10.41 -11.69
N ARG A 86 -24.49 9.21 -11.17
CA ARG A 86 -23.25 8.43 -11.31
C ARG A 86 -23.54 6.95 -11.52
N ARG A 87 -22.56 6.24 -12.08
CA ARG A 87 -22.57 4.78 -12.20
C ARG A 87 -21.68 4.18 -11.14
N ILE A 88 -21.96 2.93 -10.75
CA ILE A 88 -21.21 2.22 -9.68
C ILE A 88 -19.73 2.05 -10.03
N GLU A 89 -19.40 1.88 -11.32
CA GLU A 89 -18.02 1.75 -11.77
C GLU A 89 -17.17 2.99 -11.48
N GLN A 90 -17.80 4.18 -11.42
CA GLN A 90 -17.12 5.43 -11.09
C GLN A 90 -16.75 5.53 -9.60
N LEU A 91 -17.35 4.69 -8.77
CA LEU A 91 -17.09 4.59 -7.34
C LEU A 91 -16.21 3.39 -7.01
N THR A 92 -15.96 2.53 -7.99
CA THR A 92 -15.17 1.32 -7.84
C THR A 92 -13.71 1.59 -8.17
N THR A 93 -12.81 1.18 -7.31
CA THR A 93 -11.35 1.30 -7.52
C THR A 93 -10.66 0.01 -7.14
N ASN A 94 -9.55 -0.30 -7.84
CA ASN A 94 -8.68 -1.42 -7.49
C ASN A 94 -7.53 -0.97 -6.57
N TYR A 95 -6.66 -1.91 -6.19
CA TYR A 95 -5.53 -1.66 -5.29
C TYR A 95 -4.21 -1.35 -6.00
N ASP A 96 -4.20 -1.15 -7.33
CA ASP A 96 -2.97 -0.87 -8.08
C ASP A 96 -2.31 0.44 -7.65
N GLY A 97 -3.11 1.41 -7.20
CA GLY A 97 -2.60 2.63 -6.58
C GLY A 97 -1.71 2.34 -5.37
N LEU A 98 -2.11 1.41 -4.51
CA LEU A 98 -1.34 1.01 -3.35
C LEU A 98 -0.07 0.24 -3.74
N ARG A 99 -0.19 -0.66 -4.72
CA ARG A 99 0.98 -1.39 -5.26
C ARG A 99 2.05 -0.45 -5.81
N ARG A 100 1.66 0.63 -6.50
CA ARG A 100 2.61 1.65 -6.97
C ARG A 100 3.32 2.39 -5.83
N HIS A 101 2.73 2.45 -4.64
CA HIS A 101 3.38 2.95 -3.43
C HIS A 101 4.21 1.89 -2.70
N GLY A 102 4.36 0.69 -3.27
CA GLY A 102 5.14 -0.39 -2.67
C GLY A 102 4.40 -1.16 -1.56
N VAL A 103 3.07 -1.06 -1.49
CA VAL A 103 2.26 -1.92 -0.62
C VAL A 103 2.10 -3.29 -1.27
N ASN A 104 2.42 -4.35 -0.53
CA ASN A 104 2.11 -5.72 -0.93
C ASN A 104 0.62 -6.00 -0.66
N VAL A 105 -0.17 -6.21 -1.72
CA VAL A 105 -1.61 -6.48 -1.60
C VAL A 105 -1.87 -7.96 -1.80
N VAL A 106 -2.39 -8.60 -0.76
CA VAL A 106 -2.76 -10.02 -0.72
C VAL A 106 -4.29 -10.13 -0.71
N HIS A 107 -4.83 -10.80 -1.74
CA HIS A 107 -6.27 -11.06 -1.81
C HIS A 107 -6.58 -12.38 -1.11
N ASP A 108 -6.87 -12.28 0.19
CA ASP A 108 -7.22 -13.40 1.05
C ASP A 108 -8.00 -12.91 2.28
N THR A 109 -8.57 -13.85 3.02
CA THR A 109 -9.32 -13.58 4.24
C THR A 109 -8.46 -13.91 5.46
N VAL A 110 -8.43 -13.00 6.45
CA VAL A 110 -7.78 -13.25 7.73
C VAL A 110 -8.69 -14.11 8.58
N THR A 111 -8.18 -15.27 9.03
CA THR A 111 -8.92 -16.21 9.89
C THR A 111 -8.54 -16.09 11.37
N ALA A 112 -7.30 -15.65 11.66
CA ALA A 112 -6.84 -15.44 13.02
C ALA A 112 -5.67 -14.45 13.07
N ILE A 113 -5.57 -13.74 14.18
CA ILE A 113 -4.42 -12.89 14.54
C ILE A 113 -3.91 -13.37 15.89
N ASP A 114 -2.64 -13.77 15.95
CA ASP A 114 -1.95 -14.17 17.18
C ASP A 114 -0.99 -13.03 17.58
N PRO A 115 -1.35 -12.19 18.54
CA PRO A 115 -0.55 -11.04 18.93
C PRO A 115 0.74 -11.45 19.68
N ASP A 116 0.72 -12.58 20.40
CA ASP A 116 1.87 -13.04 21.17
C ASP A 116 2.97 -13.56 20.23
N LYS A 117 2.58 -14.35 19.23
CA LYS A 117 3.48 -14.86 18.20
C LYS A 117 3.71 -13.87 17.06
N ARG A 118 2.95 -12.77 17.01
CA ARG A 118 2.95 -11.78 15.95
C ARG A 118 2.75 -12.39 14.56
N LEU A 119 1.70 -13.20 14.44
CA LEU A 119 1.35 -13.93 13.21
C LEU A 119 -0.11 -13.67 12.83
N VAL A 120 -0.34 -13.43 11.54
CA VAL A 120 -1.67 -13.44 10.93
C VAL A 120 -1.83 -14.72 10.13
N ARG A 121 -2.95 -15.43 10.30
CA ARG A 121 -3.32 -16.62 9.51
C ARG A 121 -4.36 -16.25 8.47
N LEU A 122 -4.15 -16.76 7.27
CA LEU A 122 -5.05 -16.56 6.13
C LEU A 122 -5.87 -17.81 5.86
N ALA A 123 -6.99 -17.65 5.17
CA ALA A 123 -7.87 -18.76 4.77
C ALA A 123 -7.15 -19.75 3.82
N SER A 124 -6.21 -19.28 3.00
CA SER A 124 -5.33 -20.12 2.17
C SER A 124 -4.39 -21.02 2.97
N GLY A 125 -4.30 -20.85 4.29
CA GLY A 125 -3.33 -21.54 5.15
C GLY A 125 -1.99 -20.80 5.28
N GLN A 126 -1.75 -19.74 4.52
CA GLN A 126 -0.55 -18.92 4.66
C GLN A 126 -0.53 -18.21 6.01
N THR A 127 0.67 -18.02 6.57
CA THR A 127 0.89 -17.19 7.75
C THR A 127 1.85 -16.05 7.44
N LEU A 128 1.54 -14.85 7.96
CA LEU A 128 2.34 -13.65 7.76
C LEU A 128 2.82 -13.12 9.11
N PRO A 129 4.15 -12.99 9.31
CA PRO A 129 4.70 -12.38 10.51
C PRO A 129 4.57 -10.86 10.43
N PHE A 130 4.40 -10.21 11.58
CA PHE A 130 4.33 -8.76 11.69
C PHE A 130 5.05 -8.22 12.95
N ASP A 131 5.52 -6.98 12.88
CA ASP A 131 5.94 -6.22 14.04
C ASP A 131 4.78 -5.42 14.64
N ARG A 132 3.88 -4.95 13.75
CA ARG A 132 2.62 -4.28 14.10
C ARG A 132 1.51 -4.74 13.18
N ALA A 133 0.30 -4.84 13.70
CA ALA A 133 -0.90 -5.11 12.93
C ALA A 133 -1.89 -3.95 13.07
N VAL A 134 -2.51 -3.58 11.96
CA VAL A 134 -3.62 -2.63 11.90
C VAL A 134 -4.86 -3.40 11.50
N VAL A 135 -5.91 -3.33 12.30
CA VAL A 135 -7.16 -4.06 12.05
C VAL A 135 -8.24 -3.05 11.67
N SER A 136 -8.69 -3.12 10.42
CA SER A 136 -9.66 -2.21 9.82
C SER A 136 -10.69 -2.98 8.97
N PRO A 137 -11.46 -3.91 9.59
CA PRO A 137 -12.32 -4.85 8.86
C PRO A 137 -13.54 -4.18 8.23
N GLY A 138 -13.90 -2.96 8.65
CA GLY A 138 -15.10 -2.27 8.19
C GLY A 138 -16.34 -2.65 9.00
N ILE A 139 -17.48 -2.68 8.31
CA ILE A 139 -18.79 -3.00 8.88
C ILE A 139 -19.38 -4.22 8.17
N GLU A 140 -20.29 -4.89 8.86
CA GLU A 140 -21.14 -5.95 8.34
C GLU A 140 -22.61 -5.57 8.52
N PHE A 141 -23.47 -6.00 7.60
CA PHE A 141 -24.90 -5.78 7.70
C PHE A 141 -25.57 -6.96 8.43
N MET A 142 -26.34 -6.66 9.47
CA MET A 142 -27.16 -7.64 10.19
C MET A 142 -28.52 -7.75 9.52
N PHE A 143 -28.58 -8.40 8.37
CA PHE A 143 -29.78 -8.51 7.55
C PHE A 143 -30.95 -9.16 8.30
N GLU A 144 -30.67 -10.10 9.19
CA GLU A 144 -31.68 -10.82 10.00
C GLU A 144 -32.43 -9.90 10.97
N GLN A 145 -31.90 -8.71 11.29
CA GLN A 145 -32.56 -7.76 12.18
C GLN A 145 -33.65 -6.95 11.50
N VAL A 146 -33.72 -6.97 10.17
CA VAL A 146 -34.72 -6.23 9.41
C VAL A 146 -35.56 -7.19 8.56
N LYS A 147 -36.85 -7.36 8.92
CA LYS A 147 -37.74 -8.26 8.21
C LYS A 147 -37.82 -7.89 6.71
N GLY A 148 -37.54 -8.87 5.85
CA GLY A 148 -37.56 -8.71 4.40
C GLY A 148 -36.24 -8.25 3.79
N MET A 149 -35.17 -8.02 4.60
CA MET A 149 -33.82 -7.82 4.09
C MET A 149 -33.09 -9.17 3.93
N SER A 150 -32.33 -9.29 2.85
CA SER A 150 -31.44 -10.41 2.59
C SER A 150 -30.21 -9.93 1.84
N PRO A 151 -29.08 -10.66 1.90
CA PRO A 151 -27.98 -10.44 0.96
C PRO A 151 -28.49 -10.57 -0.48
N ALA A 152 -27.98 -9.75 -1.38
CA ALA A 152 -28.32 -9.79 -2.81
C ALA A 152 -27.68 -11.00 -3.50
#